data_974ba3096df7078a594d3dd45a35142d
#
_entry.id   974ba3096df7078a594d3dd45a35142d
#
_cell.length_a   1.000
_cell.length_b   1.000
_cell.length_c   1.000
_cell.angle_alpha   90.00
_cell.angle_beta   90.00
_cell.angle_gamma   90.00
#
_symmetry.space_group_name_H-M   'P 1'
#
loop_
_entity.id
_entity.type
_entity.pdbx_description
1 polymer ?
#
loop_
_entity_poly.entity_id
_entity_poly.type
_entity_poly.pdbx_seq_one_letter_code
_entity_poly.pdbx_strand_id
1 'polypeptide(L)'
;MFAEAIEQPFESIESAHEYMNILAATTLEAMSDLKRDRDEALREGELRRAQAIDLAIFKLKMLGCHVHKSRRMLNDLRILRRLILNERLSVESVIATL
;
A
#
# COMPACT_ATOMS: atom_id res chain seq x y z
N MET A 1 25.84 15.15 -11.70
CA MET A 1 25.66 15.28 -10.25
C MET A 1 24.25 15.72 -9.87
N PHE A 2 23.73 16.77 -10.49
CA PHE A 2 22.37 17.24 -10.18
C PHE A 2 21.28 16.18 -10.53
N ALA A 3 21.42 15.53 -11.67
CA ALA A 3 20.48 14.48 -12.10
C ALA A 3 20.50 13.28 -11.14
N GLU A 4 21.67 12.88 -10.64
CA GLU A 4 21.78 11.80 -9.66
C GLU A 4 21.10 12.15 -8.35
N ALA A 5 21.24 13.41 -7.89
CA ALA A 5 20.59 13.87 -6.67
C ALA A 5 19.07 13.85 -6.77
N ILE A 6 18.51 14.00 -7.97
CA ILE A 6 17.06 13.91 -8.21
C ILE A 6 16.62 12.46 -8.43
N GLU A 7 17.40 11.66 -9.16
CA GLU A 7 17.03 10.28 -9.49
C GLU A 7 17.03 9.35 -8.29
N GLN A 8 17.99 9.50 -7.37
CA GLN A 8 18.08 8.64 -6.18
C GLN A 8 16.80 8.62 -5.35
N PRO A 9 16.16 9.76 -5.03
CA PRO A 9 14.87 9.74 -4.35
C PRO A 9 13.80 8.98 -5.12
N PHE A 10 13.78 9.06 -6.45
CA PHE A 10 12.79 8.35 -7.25
C PHE A 10 13.07 6.85 -7.34
N GLU A 11 14.31 6.43 -7.30
CA GLU A 11 14.65 5.01 -7.17
C GLU A 11 14.13 4.44 -5.85
N SER A 12 14.29 5.19 -4.76
CA SER A 12 13.74 4.82 -3.45
C SER A 12 12.21 4.78 -3.47
N ILE A 13 11.56 5.68 -4.21
CA ILE A 13 10.12 5.70 -4.40
C ILE A 13 9.65 4.47 -5.17
N GLU A 14 10.39 4.04 -6.22
CA GLU A 14 10.08 2.80 -6.93
C GLU A 14 10.12 1.59 -6.00
N SER A 15 11.17 1.48 -5.20
CA SER A 15 11.31 0.41 -4.22
C SER A 15 10.21 0.45 -3.17
N ALA A 16 9.84 1.64 -2.70
CA ALA A 16 8.74 1.82 -1.76
C ALA A 16 7.40 1.39 -2.36
N HIS A 17 7.17 1.70 -3.64
CA HIS A 17 5.96 1.29 -4.34
C HIS A 17 5.87 -0.24 -4.43
N GLU A 18 6.96 -0.90 -4.79
CA GLU A 18 7.02 -2.37 -4.82
C GLU A 18 6.76 -2.96 -3.43
N TYR A 19 7.37 -2.38 -2.40
CA TYR A 19 7.15 -2.81 -1.02
C TYR A 19 5.68 -2.67 -0.63
N MET A 20 5.03 -1.58 -1.00
CA MET A 20 3.60 -1.37 -0.72
C MET A 20 2.73 -2.42 -1.42
N ASN A 21 3.10 -2.87 -2.61
CA ASN A 21 2.39 -3.96 -3.28
C ASN A 21 2.48 -5.27 -2.49
N ILE A 22 3.67 -5.58 -1.97
CA ILE A 22 3.89 -6.77 -1.14
C ILE A 22 3.10 -6.65 0.16
N LEU A 23 3.14 -5.48 0.80
CA LEU A 23 2.42 -5.24 2.04
C LEU A 23 0.91 -5.36 1.85
N ALA A 24 0.37 -4.88 0.73
CA ALA A 24 -1.05 -5.02 0.42
C ALA A 24 -1.45 -6.50 0.32
N ALA A 25 -0.67 -7.30 -0.39
CA ALA A 25 -0.93 -8.75 -0.52
C ALA A 25 -0.83 -9.45 0.84
N THR A 26 0.19 -9.14 1.62
CA THR A 26 0.39 -9.71 2.96
C THR A 26 -0.76 -9.36 3.90
N THR A 27 -1.25 -8.14 3.83
CA THR A 27 -2.40 -7.70 4.64
C THR A 27 -3.65 -8.50 4.31
N LEU A 28 -3.92 -8.75 3.02
CA LEU A 28 -5.07 -9.55 2.60
C LEU A 28 -4.94 -11.01 3.05
N GLU A 29 -3.77 -11.60 2.96
CA GLU A 29 -3.52 -12.96 3.43
C GLU A 29 -3.74 -13.07 4.94
N ALA A 30 -3.19 -12.11 5.70
CA ALA A 30 -3.37 -12.08 7.15
C ALA A 30 -4.84 -11.97 7.54
N MET A 31 -5.62 -11.15 6.83
CA MET A 31 -7.07 -11.03 7.07
C MET A 31 -7.79 -12.35 6.81
N SER A 32 -7.45 -13.03 5.73
CA SER A 32 -8.03 -14.33 5.39
C SER A 32 -7.74 -15.36 6.47
N ASP A 33 -6.49 -15.43 6.93
CA ASP A 33 -6.08 -16.36 7.98
C ASP A 33 -6.80 -16.07 9.30
N LEU A 34 -6.90 -14.80 9.67
CA LEU A 34 -7.58 -14.39 10.90
C LEU A 34 -9.09 -14.68 10.84
N LYS A 35 -9.72 -14.55 9.71
CA LYS A 35 -11.14 -14.89 9.56
C LYS A 35 -11.37 -16.38 9.82
N ARG A 36 -10.49 -17.25 9.36
CA ARG A 36 -10.55 -18.69 9.68
C ARG A 36 -10.35 -18.95 11.17
N ASP A 37 -9.36 -18.29 11.76
CA ASP A 37 -9.06 -18.43 13.19
C ASP A 37 -10.24 -17.94 14.04
N ARG A 38 -10.91 -16.86 13.63
CA ARG A 38 -12.11 -16.36 14.29
C ARG A 38 -13.23 -17.38 14.27
N ASP A 39 -13.49 -17.98 13.10
CA ASP A 39 -14.55 -18.98 12.96
C ASP A 39 -14.27 -20.21 13.82
N GLU A 40 -13.01 -20.63 13.88
CA GLU A 40 -12.57 -21.71 14.77
C GLU A 40 -12.77 -21.35 16.24
N ALA A 41 -12.37 -20.16 16.65
CA ALA A 41 -12.55 -19.69 18.02
C ALA A 41 -14.03 -19.67 18.42
N LEU A 42 -14.91 -19.24 17.51
CA LEU A 42 -16.36 -19.25 17.74
C LEU A 42 -16.90 -20.68 17.91
N ARG A 43 -16.44 -21.61 17.09
CA ARG A 43 -16.84 -23.03 17.20
C ARG A 43 -16.41 -23.65 18.51
N GLU A 44 -15.26 -23.22 19.04
CA GLU A 44 -14.72 -23.73 20.32
C GLU A 44 -15.26 -22.97 21.53
N GLY A 45 -16.10 -21.96 21.33
CA GLY A 45 -16.65 -21.17 22.42
C GLY A 45 -15.68 -20.15 23.02
N GLU A 46 -14.58 -19.86 22.35
CA GLU A 46 -13.58 -18.90 22.79
C GLU A 46 -13.96 -17.48 22.38
N LEU A 47 -14.96 -16.90 23.03
CA LEU A 47 -15.56 -15.63 22.64
C LEU A 47 -14.59 -14.45 22.74
N ARG A 48 -13.76 -14.40 23.78
CA ARG A 48 -12.78 -13.32 23.95
C ARG A 48 -11.74 -13.35 22.85
N ARG A 49 -11.28 -14.54 22.47
CA ARG A 49 -10.34 -14.71 21.38
C ARG A 49 -10.96 -14.26 20.08
N ALA A 50 -12.19 -14.66 19.80
CA ALA A 50 -12.91 -14.25 18.59
C ALA A 50 -13.06 -12.74 18.51
N GLN A 51 -13.39 -12.07 19.62
CA GLN A 51 -13.51 -10.61 19.67
C GLN A 51 -12.16 -9.92 19.42
N ALA A 52 -11.08 -10.43 20.00
CA ALA A 52 -9.75 -9.90 19.76
C ALA A 52 -9.35 -10.04 18.27
N ILE A 53 -9.67 -11.17 17.67
CA ILE A 53 -9.41 -11.40 16.25
C ILE A 53 -10.23 -10.44 15.38
N ASP A 54 -11.49 -10.18 15.72
CA ASP A 54 -12.31 -9.21 14.99
C ASP A 54 -11.71 -7.80 15.05
N LEU A 55 -11.16 -7.39 16.18
CA LEU A 55 -10.46 -6.11 16.29
C LEU A 55 -9.20 -6.08 15.43
N ALA A 56 -8.45 -7.18 15.39
CA ALA A 56 -7.27 -7.29 14.55
C ALA A 56 -7.65 -7.20 13.06
N ILE A 57 -8.73 -7.86 12.65
CA ILE A 57 -9.24 -7.77 11.27
C ILE A 57 -9.62 -6.33 10.93
N PHE A 58 -10.29 -5.64 11.84
CA PHE A 58 -10.64 -4.24 11.65
C PHE A 58 -9.41 -3.36 11.44
N LYS A 59 -8.38 -3.54 12.27
CA LYS A 59 -7.11 -2.80 12.13
C LYS A 59 -6.41 -3.11 10.81
N LEU A 60 -6.44 -4.35 10.36
CA LEU A 60 -5.89 -4.74 9.07
C LEU A 60 -6.64 -4.09 7.90
N LYS A 61 -7.97 -3.97 8.00
CA LYS A 61 -8.76 -3.24 7.00
C LYS A 61 -8.34 -1.77 6.93
N MET A 62 -8.15 -1.12 8.06
CA MET A 62 -7.67 0.26 8.11
C MET A 62 -6.27 0.38 7.52
N LEU A 63 -5.38 -0.53 7.87
CA LEU A 63 -4.03 -0.56 7.30
C LEU A 63 -4.08 -0.72 5.79
N GLY A 64 -4.93 -1.62 5.29
CA GLY A 64 -5.13 -1.82 3.86
C GLY A 64 -5.56 -0.55 3.13
N CYS A 65 -6.44 0.25 3.74
CA CYS A 65 -6.85 1.55 3.19
C CYS A 65 -5.67 2.52 3.12
N HIS A 66 -4.85 2.59 4.16
CA HIS A 66 -3.67 3.47 4.17
C HIS A 66 -2.62 3.01 3.16
N VAL A 67 -2.40 1.72 3.04
CA VAL A 67 -1.48 1.15 2.05
C VAL A 67 -1.96 1.49 0.64
N HIS A 68 -3.26 1.35 0.37
CA HIS A 68 -3.83 1.71 -0.93
C HIS A 68 -3.61 3.17 -1.28
N LYS A 69 -3.88 4.09 -0.35
CA LYS A 69 -3.64 5.52 -0.53
C LYS A 69 -2.16 5.82 -0.77
N SER A 70 -1.29 5.18 0.00
CA SER A 70 0.16 5.33 -0.16
C SER A 70 0.63 4.86 -1.54
N ARG A 71 0.11 3.75 -2.03
CA ARG A 71 0.43 3.24 -3.37
C ARG A 71 0.02 4.24 -4.45
N ARG A 72 -1.14 4.86 -4.32
CA ARG A 72 -1.59 5.87 -5.27
C ARG A 72 -0.68 7.08 -5.27
N MET A 73 -0.30 7.58 -4.09
CA MET A 73 0.64 8.71 -3.97
C MET A 73 2.00 8.39 -4.57
N LEU A 74 2.52 7.20 -4.31
CA LEU A 74 3.79 6.76 -4.88
C LEU A 74 3.71 6.65 -6.40
N ASN A 75 2.60 6.17 -6.93
CA ASN A 75 2.38 6.12 -8.37
C ASN A 75 2.33 7.52 -8.98
N ASP A 76 1.67 8.47 -8.31
CA ASP A 76 1.61 9.86 -8.74
C ASP A 76 3.02 10.46 -8.81
N LEU A 77 3.86 10.18 -7.82
CA LEU A 77 5.25 10.63 -7.81
C LEU A 77 6.07 10.03 -8.96
N ARG A 78 5.81 8.77 -9.30
CA ARG A 78 6.46 8.13 -10.45
C ARG A 78 6.11 8.82 -11.77
N ILE A 79 4.87 9.26 -11.90
CA ILE A 79 4.41 10.00 -13.08
C ILE A 79 5.05 11.38 -13.13
N LEU A 80 5.07 12.09 -12.01
CA LEU A 80 5.68 13.41 -11.90
C LEU A 80 7.19 13.40 -12.14
N ARG A 81 7.85 12.28 -11.87
CA ARG A 81 9.26 12.09 -12.19
C ARG A 81 9.56 12.43 -13.65
N ARG A 82 8.70 12.00 -14.56
CA ARG A 82 8.89 12.23 -16.00
C ARG A 82 8.94 13.73 -16.31
N LEU A 83 8.10 14.52 -15.65
CA LEU A 83 8.09 15.97 -15.83
C LEU A 83 9.35 16.60 -15.23
N ILE A 84 9.76 16.17 -14.06
CA ILE A 84 10.94 16.71 -13.35
C ILE A 84 12.22 16.43 -14.13
N LEU A 85 12.34 15.26 -14.73
CA LEU A 85 13.53 14.85 -15.48
C LEU A 85 13.47 15.28 -16.96
N ASN A 86 12.57 16.19 -17.32
CA ASN A 86 12.40 16.70 -18.69
C ASN A 86 12.07 15.61 -19.71
N GLU A 87 11.35 14.59 -19.31
CA GLU A 87 10.76 13.66 -20.26
C GLU A 87 9.66 14.40 -21.02
N ARG A 88 9.47 14.06 -22.31
CA ARG A 88 8.56 14.80 -23.19
C ARG A 88 7.09 14.47 -22.92
N LEU A 89 6.58 15.00 -21.81
CA LEU A 89 5.16 14.94 -21.47
C LEU A 89 4.67 16.36 -21.20
N SER A 90 3.47 16.68 -21.65
CA SER A 90 2.83 17.93 -21.28
C SER A 90 2.38 17.89 -19.82
N VAL A 91 2.36 19.04 -19.16
CA VAL A 91 1.83 19.16 -17.79
C VAL A 91 0.38 18.68 -17.74
N GLU A 92 -0.41 19.00 -18.75
CA GLU A 92 -1.81 18.57 -18.83
C GLU A 92 -1.96 17.05 -18.87
N SER A 93 -1.11 16.37 -19.65
CA SER A 93 -1.10 14.90 -19.70
C SER A 93 -0.77 14.28 -18.34
N VAL A 94 0.19 14.86 -17.63
CA VAL A 94 0.59 14.38 -16.29
C VAL A 94 -0.56 14.58 -15.30
N ILE A 95 -1.16 15.75 -15.29
CA ILE A 95 -2.29 16.08 -14.40
C ILE A 95 -3.49 15.17 -14.69
N ALA A 96 -3.81 14.91 -15.93
CA ALA A 96 -4.91 14.04 -16.33
C ALA A 96 -4.70 12.60 -15.85
N THR A 97 -3.45 12.16 -15.67
CA THR A 97 -3.11 10.81 -15.21
C THR A 97 -3.17 10.70 -13.67
N LEU A 98 -2.90 11.80 -12.97
CA LEU A 98 -2.96 11.83 -11.50
C LEU A 98 -4.41 11.70 -11.01
#